data_599352d559237ecccede177f46d3d98d
#
_entry.id   599352d559237ecccede177f46d3d98d
#
_cell.length_a   1.000
_cell.length_b   1.000
_cell.length_c   1.000
_cell.angle_alpha   90.00
_cell.angle_beta   90.00
_cell.angle_gamma   90.00
#
_symmetry.space_group_name_H-M   'P 1'
#
loop_
_entity.id
_entity.type
_entity.pdbx_description
1 polymer ?
#
loop_
_entity_poly.entity_id
_entity_poly.type
_entity_poly.pdbx_seq_one_letter_code
_entity_poly.pdbx_strand_id
1 'polypeptide(L)'
;MPRQLRRFQDNGDYHFVTFSCYDRRPYLAEHGAYDVFEEILERFRARNGLHLYAYVLMPEHVHLLLSEPLCAKLSSVLGVIKQQSSKRLIQGRPAFWLERYHDVNLATAEKTRDAVRYIHRNPVARGLVERPEDWPWSSYRHYLTGTPGRVEVESWWTEMARKRISDLPPRETG
;
A
#
# COMPACT_ATOMS: atom_id res chain seq x y z
N MET A 1 -14.57 1.32 15.13
CA MET A 1 -13.18 1.59 14.74
C MET A 1 -12.11 1.13 15.72
N PRO A 2 -12.31 1.04 17.05
CA PRO A 2 -11.22 0.66 17.96
C PRO A 2 -10.68 -0.77 17.79
N ARG A 3 -11.50 -1.72 17.34
CA ARG A 3 -11.10 -3.13 17.20
C ARG A 3 -10.18 -3.43 16.00
N GLN A 4 -10.24 -2.62 14.95
CA GLN A 4 -9.46 -2.86 13.73
C GLN A 4 -7.96 -2.60 13.90
N LEU A 5 -7.59 -1.73 14.83
CA LEU A 5 -6.22 -1.27 15.04
C LEU A 5 -5.50 -1.97 16.19
N ARG A 6 -6.21 -2.73 17.04
CA ARG A 6 -5.59 -3.46 18.15
C ARG A 6 -4.60 -4.53 17.69
N ARG A 7 -4.78 -5.11 16.51
CA ARG A 7 -3.88 -6.16 15.98
C ARG A 7 -2.62 -5.64 15.31
N PHE A 8 -2.60 -4.37 14.91
CA PHE A 8 -1.38 -3.76 14.42
C PHE A 8 -0.32 -3.54 15.52
N GLN A 9 -0.65 -3.82 16.79
CA GLN A 9 0.25 -3.65 17.92
C GLN A 9 1.12 -4.88 18.23
N ASP A 10 0.71 -6.07 17.79
CA ASP A 10 1.28 -7.31 18.32
C ASP A 10 2.41 -7.92 17.46
N ASN A 11 2.69 -7.37 16.27
CA ASN A 11 3.53 -8.01 15.25
C ASN A 11 4.78 -7.22 14.84
N GLY A 12 5.33 -6.37 15.69
CA GLY A 12 6.59 -5.70 15.40
C GLY A 12 6.44 -4.34 14.72
N ASP A 13 7.51 -3.87 14.15
CA ASP A 13 7.64 -2.50 13.66
C ASP A 13 6.82 -2.25 12.39
N TYR A 14 6.02 -1.19 12.41
CA TYR A 14 5.34 -0.67 11.22
C TYR A 14 6.19 0.40 10.56
N HIS A 15 6.25 0.34 9.25
CA HIS A 15 6.98 1.28 8.42
C HIS A 15 6.04 2.18 7.64
N PHE A 16 6.13 3.47 7.86
CA PHE A 16 5.50 4.47 7.02
C PHE A 16 6.53 4.93 6.00
N VAL A 17 6.34 4.47 4.76
CA VAL A 17 7.28 4.69 3.66
C VAL A 17 6.72 5.70 2.67
N THR A 18 7.56 6.64 2.27
CA THR A 18 7.25 7.60 1.21
C THR A 18 8.37 7.65 0.20
N PHE A 19 8.05 7.51 -1.08
CA PHE A 19 8.99 7.77 -2.16
C PHE A 19 8.34 8.55 -3.29
N SER A 20 9.14 9.38 -3.95
CA SER A 20 8.66 10.35 -4.92
C SER A 20 9.22 10.09 -6.30
N CYS A 21 8.46 10.50 -7.32
CA CYS A 21 8.95 10.55 -8.69
C CYS A 21 10.14 11.51 -8.81
N TYR A 22 10.99 11.26 -9.80
CA TYR A 22 12.14 12.10 -10.11
C TYR A 22 11.70 13.55 -10.36
N ASP A 23 12.40 14.47 -9.76
CA ASP A 23 12.09 15.91 -9.79
C ASP A 23 10.66 16.26 -9.34
N ARG A 24 10.04 15.38 -8.55
CA ARG A 24 8.64 15.48 -8.11
C ARG A 24 7.65 15.71 -9.25
N ARG A 25 7.96 15.19 -10.44
CA ARG A 25 7.08 15.24 -11.59
C ARG A 25 5.89 14.28 -11.41
N PRO A 26 4.70 14.62 -11.90
CA PRO A 26 3.49 13.82 -11.72
C PRO A 26 3.44 12.60 -12.65
N TYR A 27 4.50 11.80 -12.69
CA TYR A 27 4.65 10.67 -13.62
C TYR A 27 3.65 9.55 -13.39
N LEU A 28 3.15 9.40 -12.16
CA LEU A 28 2.10 8.41 -11.88
C LEU A 28 0.74 8.82 -12.43
N ALA A 29 0.48 10.11 -12.64
CA ALA A 29 -0.77 10.59 -13.25
C ALA A 29 -0.86 10.31 -14.75
N GLU A 30 0.22 9.84 -15.37
CA GLU A 30 0.20 9.47 -16.78
C GLU A 30 -0.60 8.19 -17.00
N HIS A 31 -1.11 8.04 -18.21
CA HIS A 31 -2.06 6.99 -18.57
C HIS A 31 -1.60 5.58 -18.16
N GLY A 32 -2.37 4.94 -17.29
CA GLY A 32 -2.13 3.56 -16.84
C GLY A 32 -1.00 3.39 -15.82
N ALA A 33 -0.27 4.44 -15.44
CA ALA A 33 0.88 4.30 -14.54
C ALA A 33 0.48 3.86 -13.13
N TYR A 34 -0.62 4.34 -12.61
CA TYR A 34 -1.15 3.90 -11.32
C TYR A 34 -1.44 2.40 -11.31
N ASP A 35 -2.13 1.89 -12.33
CA ASP A 35 -2.51 0.48 -12.44
C ASP A 35 -1.28 -0.42 -12.58
N VAL A 36 -0.29 0.00 -13.35
CA VAL A 36 0.99 -0.69 -13.48
C VAL A 36 1.72 -0.75 -12.14
N PHE A 37 1.71 0.33 -11.39
CA PHE A 37 2.35 0.36 -10.08
C PHE A 37 1.65 -0.55 -9.08
N GLU A 38 0.32 -0.55 -9.02
CA GLU A 38 -0.46 -1.44 -8.15
C GLU A 38 -0.20 -2.92 -8.48
N GLU A 39 -0.14 -3.28 -9.76
CA GLU A 39 0.19 -4.64 -10.20
C GLU A 39 1.57 -5.09 -9.69
N ILE A 40 2.55 -4.23 -9.80
CA ILE A 40 3.92 -4.52 -9.33
C ILE A 40 3.96 -4.60 -7.80
N LEU A 41 3.32 -3.66 -7.11
CA LEU A 41 3.23 -3.64 -5.64
C LEU A 41 2.62 -4.94 -5.12
N GLU A 42 1.49 -5.39 -5.68
CA GLU A 42 0.83 -6.63 -5.26
C GLU A 42 1.69 -7.85 -5.51
N ARG A 43 2.32 -7.95 -6.67
CA ARG A 43 3.21 -9.07 -6.99
C ARG A 43 4.34 -9.23 -5.99
N PHE A 44 5.02 -8.14 -5.65
CA PHE A 44 6.16 -8.21 -4.72
C PHE A 44 5.72 -8.28 -3.26
N ARG A 45 4.57 -7.68 -2.90
CA ARG A 45 3.95 -7.86 -1.58
C ARG A 45 3.68 -9.35 -1.31
N ALA A 46 2.95 -10.00 -2.20
CA ALA A 46 2.59 -11.40 -2.06
C ALA A 46 3.81 -12.32 -2.05
N ARG A 47 4.76 -12.09 -2.95
CA ARG A 47 5.98 -12.91 -3.07
C ARG A 47 6.86 -12.87 -1.82
N ASN A 48 6.92 -11.74 -1.13
CA ASN A 48 7.81 -11.56 0.02
C ASN A 48 7.11 -11.68 1.38
N GLY A 49 5.82 -12.02 1.41
CA GLY A 49 5.06 -12.08 2.66
C GLY A 49 4.98 -10.73 3.36
N LEU A 50 4.84 -9.66 2.60
CA LEU A 50 4.73 -8.30 3.10
C LEU A 50 3.27 -7.97 3.39
N HIS A 51 2.96 -7.51 4.59
CA HIS A 51 1.64 -6.99 4.92
C HIS A 51 1.58 -5.50 4.62
N LEU A 52 0.62 -5.11 3.80
CA LEU A 52 0.31 -3.71 3.49
C LEU A 52 -0.96 -3.33 4.26
N TYR A 53 -0.87 -2.33 5.11
CA TYR A 53 -1.98 -1.88 5.96
C TYR A 53 -2.75 -0.71 5.37
N ALA A 54 -2.06 0.19 4.69
CA ALA A 54 -2.68 1.27 3.95
C ALA A 54 -1.74 1.76 2.83
N TYR A 55 -2.31 2.30 1.77
CA TYR A 55 -1.56 2.96 0.71
C TYR A 55 -2.37 4.04 0.00
N VAL A 56 -1.66 4.94 -0.64
CA VAL A 56 -2.19 5.87 -1.62
C VAL A 56 -1.12 6.19 -2.67
N LEU A 57 -1.52 6.17 -3.92
CA LEU A 57 -0.70 6.63 -5.04
C LEU A 57 -1.13 8.04 -5.41
N MET A 58 -0.22 8.99 -5.21
CA MET A 58 -0.40 10.39 -5.58
C MET A 58 0.26 10.64 -6.94
N PRO A 59 -0.04 11.74 -7.64
CA PRO A 59 0.55 12.00 -8.96
C PRO A 59 2.08 11.93 -8.98
N GLU A 60 2.75 12.41 -7.94
CA GLU A 60 4.20 12.55 -7.87
C GLU A 60 4.88 11.74 -6.76
N HIS A 61 4.12 10.99 -5.95
CA HIS A 61 4.67 10.18 -4.85
C HIS A 61 3.73 9.07 -4.40
N VAL A 62 4.25 8.20 -3.56
CA VAL A 62 3.53 7.05 -2.98
C VAL A 62 3.71 7.07 -1.48
N HIS A 63 2.63 6.80 -0.74
CA HIS A 63 2.68 6.47 0.67
C HIS A 63 2.24 5.03 0.90
N LEU A 64 3.05 4.30 1.67
CA LEU A 64 2.77 2.91 2.07
C LEU A 64 2.89 2.79 3.59
N LEU A 65 1.96 2.10 4.21
CA LEU A 65 2.07 1.64 5.59
C LEU A 65 2.15 0.11 5.56
N LEU A 66 3.27 -0.45 5.97
CA LEU A 66 3.58 -1.87 5.78
C LEU A 66 4.40 -2.47 6.93
N SER A 67 4.45 -3.80 6.98
CA SER A 67 5.28 -4.58 7.88
C SER A 67 6.67 -4.81 7.31
N GLU A 68 7.54 -5.42 8.12
CA GLU A 68 8.73 -6.09 7.59
C GLU A 68 8.33 -7.27 6.70
N PRO A 69 9.03 -7.51 5.58
CA PRO A 69 8.84 -8.72 4.78
C PRO A 69 9.33 -9.96 5.52
N LEU A 70 8.70 -11.11 5.26
CA LEU A 70 9.12 -12.39 5.87
C LEU A 70 10.40 -12.96 5.25
N CYS A 71 10.65 -12.68 3.97
CA CYS A 71 11.68 -13.40 3.19
C CYS A 71 12.85 -12.52 2.74
N ALA A 72 12.84 -11.21 3.03
CA ALA A 72 13.86 -10.28 2.57
C ALA A 72 13.93 -9.04 3.46
N LYS A 73 14.90 -8.17 3.24
CA LYS A 73 14.93 -6.84 3.87
C LYS A 73 13.94 -5.91 3.17
N LEU A 74 13.26 -5.06 3.93
CA LEU A 74 12.31 -4.08 3.38
C LEU A 74 12.95 -3.20 2.30
N SER A 75 14.16 -2.70 2.55
CA SER A 75 14.89 -1.89 1.58
C SER A 75 15.12 -2.61 0.24
N SER A 76 15.39 -3.91 0.28
CA SER A 76 15.57 -4.72 -0.93
C SER A 76 14.25 -4.87 -1.71
N VAL A 77 13.14 -5.13 -1.01
CA VAL A 77 11.81 -5.26 -1.64
C VAL A 77 11.38 -3.95 -2.27
N LEU A 78 11.53 -2.83 -1.55
CA LEU A 78 11.22 -1.49 -2.07
C LEU A 78 12.11 -1.13 -3.27
N GLY A 79 13.40 -1.47 -3.21
CA GLY A 79 14.33 -1.28 -4.32
C GLY A 79 13.87 -2.01 -5.58
N VAL A 80 13.43 -3.26 -5.45
CA VAL A 80 12.91 -4.05 -6.58
C VAL A 80 11.59 -3.47 -7.11
N ILE A 81 10.65 -3.08 -6.24
CA ILE A 81 9.39 -2.44 -6.66
C ILE A 81 9.69 -1.17 -7.48
N LYS A 82 10.56 -0.30 -6.98
CA LYS A 82 10.97 0.92 -7.68
C LYS A 82 11.65 0.60 -9.03
N GLN A 83 12.54 -0.38 -9.06
CA GLN A 83 13.23 -0.78 -10.28
C GLN A 83 12.26 -1.34 -11.33
N GLN A 84 11.38 -2.24 -10.95
CA GLN A 84 10.43 -2.88 -11.88
C GLN A 84 9.39 -1.89 -12.40
N SER A 85 8.88 -1.00 -11.55
CA SER A 85 7.99 0.07 -11.99
C SER A 85 8.70 1.07 -12.91
N SER A 86 9.93 1.45 -12.58
CA SER A 86 10.74 2.30 -13.43
C SER A 86 10.94 1.70 -14.83
N LYS A 87 11.31 0.42 -14.92
CA LYS A 87 11.49 -0.26 -16.23
C LYS A 87 10.25 -0.19 -17.12
N ARG A 88 9.06 -0.29 -16.53
CA ARG A 88 7.80 -0.24 -17.29
C ARG A 88 7.32 1.17 -17.61
N LEU A 89 7.68 2.16 -16.79
CA LEU A 89 7.08 3.51 -16.82
C LEU A 89 8.04 4.62 -17.25
N ILE A 90 9.34 4.34 -17.38
CA ILE A 90 10.37 5.38 -17.59
C ILE A 90 10.25 6.13 -18.92
N GLN A 91 9.87 5.48 -20.00
CA GLN A 91 9.55 6.10 -21.31
C GLN A 91 10.55 7.17 -21.76
N GLY A 92 11.85 6.85 -21.76
CA GLY A 92 12.91 7.77 -22.21
C GLY A 92 13.31 8.88 -21.21
N ARG A 93 12.76 8.89 -20.01
CA ARG A 93 13.17 9.83 -18.95
C ARG A 93 14.50 9.43 -18.33
N PRO A 94 15.26 10.37 -17.74
CA PRO A 94 16.53 10.06 -17.07
C PRO A 94 16.34 9.16 -15.83
N ALA A 95 15.25 9.33 -15.12
CA ALA A 95 14.84 8.50 -13.99
C ALA A 95 13.33 8.58 -13.79
N PHE A 96 12.71 7.54 -13.22
CA PHE A 96 11.30 7.57 -12.83
C PHE A 96 11.14 7.97 -11.37
N TRP A 97 11.97 7.44 -10.48
CA TRP A 97 11.94 7.68 -9.04
C TRP A 97 13.16 8.46 -8.56
N LEU A 98 12.99 9.26 -7.51
CA LEU A 98 14.12 9.70 -6.71
C LEU A 98 14.80 8.47 -6.09
N GLU A 99 16.12 8.52 -5.96
CA GLU A 99 16.91 7.41 -5.43
C GLU A 99 16.50 7.05 -4.00
N ARG A 100 16.42 8.06 -3.14
CA ARG A 100 16.10 7.90 -1.71
C ARG A 100 14.59 7.86 -1.48
N TYR A 101 14.22 7.17 -0.42
CA TYR A 101 12.86 7.18 0.15
C TYR A 101 12.93 7.51 1.63
N HIS A 102 11.81 7.94 2.19
CA HIS A 102 11.65 8.16 3.62
C HIS A 102 10.99 6.94 4.25
N ASP A 103 11.54 6.49 5.37
CA ASP A 103 11.00 5.39 6.16
C ASP A 103 10.94 5.84 7.62
N VAL A 104 9.75 5.84 8.18
CA VAL A 104 9.50 6.17 9.58
C VAL A 104 8.92 4.94 10.28
N ASN A 105 9.65 4.46 11.29
CA ASN A 105 9.17 3.39 12.14
C ASN A 105 8.10 3.92 13.10
N LEU A 106 6.93 3.25 13.13
CA LEU A 106 5.80 3.62 13.97
C LEU A 106 5.69 2.65 15.15
N ALA A 107 6.06 3.14 16.32
CA ALA A 107 6.12 2.33 17.55
C ALA A 107 4.79 2.27 18.34
N THR A 108 3.78 3.06 17.99
CA THR A 108 2.53 3.14 18.74
C THR A 108 1.30 2.98 17.85
N ALA A 109 0.22 2.44 18.43
CA ALA A 109 -1.06 2.33 17.74
C ALA A 109 -1.65 3.69 17.34
N GLU A 110 -1.40 4.72 18.13
CA GLU A 110 -1.85 6.09 17.83
C GLU A 110 -1.17 6.60 16.55
N LYS A 111 0.15 6.51 16.46
CA LYS A 111 0.90 6.90 15.26
C LYS A 111 0.48 6.10 14.02
N THR A 112 0.21 4.81 14.20
CA THR A 112 -0.28 3.95 13.11
C THR A 112 -1.66 4.40 12.62
N ARG A 113 -2.60 4.72 13.54
CA ARG A 113 -3.90 5.27 13.18
C ARG A 113 -3.80 6.59 12.44
N ASP A 114 -2.94 7.46 12.91
CA ASP A 114 -2.71 8.77 12.30
C ASP A 114 -2.11 8.62 10.89
N ALA A 115 -1.20 7.67 10.71
CA ALA A 115 -0.64 7.35 9.39
C ALA A 115 -1.71 6.84 8.41
N VAL A 116 -2.58 5.91 8.84
CA VAL A 116 -3.71 5.43 8.01
C VAL A 116 -4.62 6.60 7.61
N ARG A 117 -4.99 7.43 8.58
CA ARG A 117 -5.83 8.60 8.35
C ARG A 117 -5.18 9.59 7.40
N TYR A 118 -3.90 9.87 7.59
CA TYR A 118 -3.12 10.74 6.72
C TYR A 118 -3.08 10.20 5.27
N ILE A 119 -2.76 8.92 5.09
CA ILE A 119 -2.73 8.26 3.78
C ILE A 119 -4.08 8.42 3.07
N HIS A 120 -5.17 8.11 3.74
CA HIS A 120 -6.50 8.13 3.15
C HIS A 120 -7.03 9.54 2.85
N ARG A 121 -6.63 10.53 3.61
CA ARG A 121 -7.06 11.93 3.40
C ARG A 121 -6.17 12.70 2.42
N ASN A 122 -5.02 12.15 2.05
CA ASN A 122 -4.04 12.85 1.22
C ASN A 122 -4.62 13.40 -0.10
N PRO A 123 -5.41 12.63 -0.90
CA PRO A 123 -5.99 13.14 -2.14
C PRO A 123 -6.94 14.33 -1.92
N VAL A 124 -7.73 14.31 -0.85
CA VAL A 124 -8.62 15.42 -0.49
C VAL A 124 -7.82 16.64 -0.02
N ALA A 125 -6.84 16.42 0.86
CA ALA A 125 -5.97 17.49 1.35
C ALA A 125 -5.19 18.19 0.22
N ARG A 126 -4.87 17.47 -0.85
CA ARG A 126 -4.20 17.99 -2.05
C ARG A 126 -5.18 18.54 -3.09
N GLY A 127 -6.48 18.54 -2.84
CA GLY A 127 -7.50 19.06 -3.74
C GLY A 127 -7.72 18.26 -5.02
N LEU A 128 -7.33 16.98 -5.04
CA LEU A 128 -7.48 16.12 -6.22
C LEU A 128 -8.90 15.56 -6.34
N VAL A 129 -9.57 15.35 -5.22
CA VAL A 129 -10.95 14.88 -5.11
C VAL A 129 -11.63 15.56 -3.91
N GLU A 130 -12.97 15.54 -3.88
CA GLU A 130 -13.74 16.09 -2.76
C GLU A 130 -13.85 15.10 -1.59
N ARG A 131 -13.92 13.80 -1.90
CA ARG A 131 -14.08 12.72 -0.92
C ARG A 131 -13.01 11.65 -1.11
N PRO A 132 -12.51 11.01 -0.03
CA PRO A 132 -11.47 9.99 -0.15
C PRO A 132 -11.87 8.80 -1.02
N GLU A 133 -13.14 8.41 -1.02
CA GLU A 133 -13.67 7.32 -1.84
C GLU A 133 -13.65 7.61 -3.35
N ASP A 134 -13.54 8.86 -3.74
CA ASP A 134 -13.46 9.24 -5.15
C ASP A 134 -12.05 9.05 -5.74
N TRP A 135 -11.04 8.73 -4.89
CA TRP A 135 -9.69 8.42 -5.34
C TRP A 135 -9.47 6.90 -5.43
N PRO A 136 -9.43 6.30 -6.64
CA PRO A 136 -9.42 4.85 -6.78
C PRO A 136 -8.10 4.19 -6.39
N TRP A 137 -6.98 4.90 -6.46
CA TRP A 137 -5.64 4.36 -6.18
C TRP A 137 -5.24 4.57 -4.72
N SER A 138 -6.08 4.07 -3.85
CA SER A 138 -5.94 4.14 -2.39
C SER A 138 -6.63 2.95 -1.73
N SER A 139 -6.15 2.55 -0.59
CA SER A 139 -6.80 1.54 0.25
C SER A 139 -8.10 2.01 0.92
N TYR A 140 -8.51 3.27 0.77
CA TYR A 140 -9.67 3.82 1.47
C TYR A 140 -10.97 3.06 1.19
N ARG A 141 -11.25 2.74 -0.08
CA ARG A 141 -12.48 2.00 -0.46
C ARG A 141 -12.57 0.63 0.20
N HIS A 142 -11.44 -0.06 0.34
CA HIS A 142 -11.39 -1.32 1.07
C HIS A 142 -11.77 -1.12 2.55
N TYR A 143 -11.24 -0.10 3.20
CA TYR A 143 -11.60 0.23 4.59
C TYR A 143 -13.08 0.59 4.74
N LEU A 144 -13.65 1.29 3.77
CA LEU A 144 -15.05 1.71 3.79
C LEU A 144 -16.02 0.54 3.58
N THR A 145 -15.75 -0.35 2.63
CA THR A 145 -16.72 -1.34 2.14
C THR A 145 -16.32 -2.79 2.35
N GLY A 146 -15.07 -3.07 2.65
CA GLY A 146 -14.50 -4.42 2.67
C GLY A 146 -14.24 -5.01 1.27
N THR A 147 -14.50 -4.27 0.21
CA THR A 147 -14.29 -4.76 -1.16
C THR A 147 -12.79 -4.93 -1.41
N PRO A 148 -12.35 -6.11 -1.91
CA PRO A 148 -10.95 -6.30 -2.30
C PRO A 148 -10.55 -5.34 -3.42
N GLY A 149 -9.37 -4.73 -3.30
CA GLY A 149 -8.74 -3.94 -4.35
C GLY A 149 -7.74 -4.75 -5.16
N ARG A 150 -6.99 -4.09 -6.06
CA ARG A 150 -5.90 -4.72 -6.81
C ARG A 150 -4.73 -5.13 -5.92
N VAL A 151 -4.51 -4.39 -4.85
CA VAL A 151 -3.50 -4.68 -3.83
C VAL A 151 -4.19 -5.17 -2.58
N GLU A 152 -3.80 -6.33 -2.07
CA GLU A 152 -4.36 -6.84 -0.81
C GLU A 152 -3.91 -5.98 0.35
N VAL A 153 -4.88 -5.54 1.13
CA VAL A 153 -4.67 -4.72 2.33
C VAL A 153 -5.00 -5.54 3.56
N GLU A 154 -4.08 -5.58 4.52
CA GLU A 154 -4.31 -6.22 5.80
C GLU A 154 -5.21 -5.35 6.66
N SER A 155 -6.41 -5.83 6.94
CA SER A 155 -7.46 -5.13 7.67
C SER A 155 -8.37 -6.10 8.41
N TRP A 156 -9.29 -5.57 9.21
CA TRP A 156 -10.34 -6.39 9.83
C TRP A 156 -11.17 -7.17 8.79
N TRP A 157 -11.46 -6.55 7.65
CA TRP A 157 -12.21 -7.20 6.57
C TRP A 157 -11.47 -8.42 5.99
N THR A 158 -10.19 -8.26 5.74
CA THR A 158 -9.32 -9.32 5.21
C THR A 158 -9.21 -10.47 6.20
N GLU A 159 -9.08 -10.15 7.48
CA GLU A 159 -9.05 -11.13 8.55
C GLU A 159 -10.36 -11.92 8.65
N MET A 160 -11.50 -11.22 8.61
CA MET A 160 -12.81 -11.88 8.66
C MET A 160 -13.06 -12.77 7.44
N ALA A 161 -12.58 -12.36 6.26
CA ALA A 161 -12.66 -13.17 5.06
C ALA A 161 -11.85 -14.47 5.19
N ARG A 162 -10.63 -14.39 5.72
CA ARG A 162 -9.78 -15.57 5.97
C ARG A 162 -10.41 -16.52 6.99
N LYS A 163 -11.00 -16.03 8.07
CA LYS A 163 -11.71 -16.85 9.05
C LYS A 163 -12.89 -17.60 8.44
N ARG A 164 -13.70 -16.93 7.63
CA ARG A 164 -14.83 -17.58 6.94
C ARG A 164 -14.39 -18.73 6.04
N ILE A 165 -13.22 -18.57 5.38
CA ILE A 165 -12.66 -19.63 4.53
C ILE A 165 -12.18 -20.81 5.37
N SER A 166 -11.52 -20.56 6.51
CA SER A 166 -11.02 -21.62 7.39
C SER A 166 -12.13 -22.40 8.08
N ASP A 167 -13.30 -21.80 8.28
CA ASP A 167 -14.46 -22.42 8.92
C ASP A 167 -15.33 -23.23 7.95
N LEU A 168 -15.00 -23.21 6.64
CA LEU A 168 -15.68 -24.04 5.66
C LEU A 168 -15.26 -25.52 5.80
N PRO A 169 -16.20 -26.48 5.73
CA PRO A 169 -15.84 -27.90 5.73
C PRO A 169 -14.96 -28.23 4.51
N PRO A 170 -14.04 -29.19 4.64
CA PRO A 170 -13.21 -29.61 3.52
C PRO A 170 -14.09 -30.04 2.35
N ARG A 171 -13.75 -29.57 1.14
CA ARG A 171 -14.47 -30.01 -0.07
C ARG A 171 -14.30 -31.52 -0.20
N GLU A 172 -15.42 -32.24 -0.23
CA GLU A 172 -15.40 -33.67 -0.60
C GLU A 172 -14.88 -33.74 -2.04
N THR A 173 -13.67 -34.29 -2.18
CA THR A 173 -13.13 -34.66 -3.49
C THR A 173 -13.87 -35.92 -3.94
N GLY A 174 -14.86 -35.73 -4.77
CA GLY A 174 -15.49 -36.82 -5.48
C GLY A 174 -14.65 -37.33 -6.64
#